data_fc80fdb7df388fa9994f147e0f553c0d
#
_entry.id   fc80fdb7df388fa9994f147e0f553c0d
#
_cell.length_a   1.000
_cell.length_b   1.000
_cell.length_c   1.000
_cell.angle_alpha   90.00
_cell.angle_beta   90.00
_cell.angle_gamma   90.00
#
_symmetry.space_group_name_H-M   'P 1'
#
loop_
_entity.id
_entity.type
_entity.pdbx_description
1 polymer ?
#
loop_
_entity_poly.entity_id
_entity_poly.type
_entity_poly.pdbx_seq_one_letter_code
_entity_poly.pdbx_strand_id
1 'polypeptide(L)'
;CIRSLRTLHGKVSKKSEQISREIHQAGIASKKSSMIAYRQTEAFTQLTNLLDFKAAIPSTRSWAASPDLLLTISEIVKKNKPALVVELGSGISTLVASKSGARKIVSIDNSDAWGAKTVALLKEHKVRGVDVRIAPLKPYANGSEWYDVEAIKDLKKIDVLIIDGPPGSRNPEAR
;
A
#
# COMPACT_ATOMS: atom_id res chain seq x y z
N CYS A 1 -27.65 -5.30 -55.56
CA CYS A 1 -26.62 -4.26 -55.32
C CYS A 1 -27.03 -3.30 -54.21
N ILE A 2 -28.20 -2.65 -54.23
CA ILE A 2 -28.66 -1.64 -53.25
C ILE A 2 -28.81 -2.22 -51.84
N ARG A 3 -29.35 -3.46 -51.71
CA ARG A 3 -29.55 -4.13 -50.44
C ARG A 3 -28.22 -4.44 -49.73
N SER A 4 -27.20 -4.84 -50.47
CA SER A 4 -25.84 -5.07 -49.98
C SER A 4 -25.17 -3.80 -49.47
N LEU A 5 -25.32 -2.67 -50.14
CA LEU A 5 -24.82 -1.35 -49.73
C LEU A 5 -25.46 -0.86 -48.43
N ARG A 6 -26.77 -1.02 -48.27
CA ARG A 6 -27.46 -0.66 -47.01
C ARG A 6 -26.98 -1.50 -45.84
N THR A 7 -26.77 -2.80 -46.05
CA THR A 7 -26.23 -3.69 -45.01
C THR A 7 -24.80 -3.30 -44.59
N LEU A 8 -23.97 -2.94 -45.59
CA LEU A 8 -22.60 -2.48 -45.34
C LEU A 8 -22.59 -1.15 -44.57
N HIS A 9 -23.42 -0.20 -44.99
CA HIS A 9 -23.57 1.10 -44.35
C HIS A 9 -23.98 0.92 -42.85
N GLY A 10 -24.99 0.07 -42.58
CA GLY A 10 -25.42 -0.23 -41.20
C GLY A 10 -24.33 -0.87 -40.37
N LYS A 11 -23.51 -1.76 -40.93
CA LYS A 11 -22.35 -2.35 -40.24
C LYS A 11 -21.28 -1.30 -39.91
N VAL A 12 -20.97 -0.40 -40.88
CA VAL A 12 -19.99 0.68 -40.72
C VAL A 12 -20.45 1.66 -39.63
N SER A 13 -21.74 2.08 -39.65
CA SER A 13 -22.30 2.98 -38.64
C SER A 13 -22.20 2.40 -37.23
N LYS A 14 -22.65 1.14 -37.04
CA LYS A 14 -22.53 0.45 -35.73
C LYS A 14 -21.10 0.34 -35.24
N LYS A 15 -20.17 0.05 -36.16
CA LYS A 15 -18.74 -0.03 -35.82
C LYS A 15 -18.16 1.32 -35.42
N SER A 16 -18.55 2.39 -36.14
CA SER A 16 -18.17 3.77 -35.84
C SER A 16 -18.66 4.19 -34.44
N GLU A 17 -19.93 3.91 -34.13
CA GLU A 17 -20.51 4.20 -32.81
C GLU A 17 -19.81 3.41 -31.66
N GLN A 18 -19.47 2.15 -31.94
CA GLN A 18 -18.72 1.33 -30.97
C GLN A 18 -17.34 1.93 -30.71
N ILE A 19 -16.60 2.27 -31.76
CA ILE A 19 -15.27 2.90 -31.66
C ILE A 19 -15.36 4.22 -30.89
N SER A 20 -16.35 5.05 -31.18
CA SER A 20 -16.55 6.32 -30.45
C SER A 20 -16.77 6.11 -28.96
N ARG A 21 -17.55 5.09 -28.57
CA ARG A 21 -17.75 4.73 -27.15
C ARG A 21 -16.47 4.26 -26.50
N GLU A 22 -15.71 3.38 -27.17
CA GLU A 22 -14.43 2.87 -26.67
C GLU A 22 -13.41 4.00 -26.47
N ILE A 23 -13.30 4.94 -27.42
CA ILE A 23 -12.44 6.13 -27.32
C ILE A 23 -12.86 7.00 -26.13
N HIS A 24 -14.16 7.24 -25.97
CA HIS A 24 -14.66 8.03 -24.85
C HIS A 24 -14.35 7.38 -23.48
N GLN A 25 -14.59 6.07 -23.36
CA GLN A 25 -14.26 5.32 -22.14
C GLN A 25 -12.76 5.31 -21.87
N ALA A 26 -11.93 5.11 -22.89
CA ALA A 26 -10.47 5.20 -22.76
C ALA A 26 -10.01 6.59 -22.31
N GLY A 27 -10.63 7.65 -22.80
CA GLY A 27 -10.37 9.03 -22.39
C GLY A 27 -10.69 9.27 -20.92
N ILE A 28 -11.83 8.76 -20.44
CA ILE A 28 -12.22 8.83 -19.02
C ILE A 28 -11.23 8.06 -18.15
N ALA A 29 -10.88 6.83 -18.54
CA ALA A 29 -9.93 5.99 -17.82
C ALA A 29 -8.54 6.64 -17.74
N SER A 30 -8.06 7.21 -18.84
CA SER A 30 -6.78 7.93 -18.90
C SER A 30 -6.77 9.14 -17.97
N LYS A 31 -7.84 9.96 -18.00
CA LYS A 31 -7.97 11.13 -17.10
C LYS A 31 -7.97 10.69 -15.62
N LYS A 32 -8.70 9.63 -15.28
CA LYS A 32 -8.73 9.07 -13.92
C LYS A 32 -7.34 8.60 -13.48
N SER A 33 -6.64 7.87 -14.35
CA SER A 33 -5.28 7.39 -14.07
C SER A 33 -4.30 8.54 -13.86
N SER A 34 -4.36 9.59 -14.69
CA SER A 34 -3.52 10.78 -14.53
C SER A 34 -3.79 11.51 -13.21
N MET A 35 -5.05 11.64 -12.80
CA MET A 35 -5.40 12.24 -11.50
C MET A 35 -4.88 11.42 -10.32
N ILE A 36 -4.97 10.09 -10.40
CA ILE A 36 -4.38 9.21 -9.37
C ILE A 36 -2.87 9.42 -9.29
N ALA A 37 -2.18 9.40 -10.44
CA ALA A 37 -0.74 9.61 -10.47
C ALA A 37 -0.33 10.98 -9.91
N TYR A 38 -1.09 12.04 -10.23
CA TYR A 38 -0.86 13.37 -9.68
C TYR A 38 -0.99 13.39 -8.16
N ARG A 39 -2.07 12.81 -7.60
CA ARG A 39 -2.27 12.71 -6.14
C ARG A 39 -1.14 11.95 -5.45
N GLN A 40 -0.64 10.86 -6.05
CA GLN A 40 0.50 10.13 -5.50
C GLN A 40 1.77 10.98 -5.49
N THR A 41 1.99 11.79 -6.53
CA THR A 41 3.12 12.72 -6.59
C THR A 41 3.02 13.82 -5.53
N GLU A 42 1.84 14.40 -5.35
CA GLU A 42 1.59 15.40 -4.28
C GLU A 42 1.85 14.80 -2.89
N ALA A 43 1.30 13.62 -2.62
CA ALA A 43 1.50 12.93 -1.34
C ALA A 43 2.97 12.61 -1.08
N PHE A 44 3.70 12.13 -2.10
CA PHE A 44 5.13 11.85 -1.98
C PHE A 44 5.94 13.12 -1.71
N THR A 45 5.62 14.20 -2.41
CA THR A 45 6.28 15.51 -2.19
C THR A 45 6.05 16.02 -0.78
N GLN A 46 4.82 15.94 -0.28
CA GLN A 46 4.51 16.33 1.09
C GLN A 46 5.26 15.46 2.10
N LEU A 47 5.26 14.15 1.90
CA LEU A 47 5.93 13.21 2.78
C LEU A 47 7.44 13.49 2.91
N THR A 48 8.11 13.74 1.78
CA THR A 48 9.55 14.04 1.76
C THR A 48 9.89 15.39 2.40
N ASN A 49 8.98 16.34 2.37
CA ASN A 49 9.13 17.63 3.06
C ASN A 49 8.84 17.55 4.57
N LEU A 50 7.96 16.63 4.97
CA LEU A 50 7.52 16.50 6.37
C LEU A 50 8.45 15.62 7.22
N LEU A 51 9.22 14.72 6.60
CA LEU A 51 10.01 13.70 7.27
C LEU A 51 11.50 13.82 6.91
N ASP A 52 12.34 13.72 7.93
CA ASP A 52 13.80 13.77 7.78
C ASP A 52 14.35 12.38 7.42
N PHE A 53 14.35 12.05 6.12
CA PHE A 53 14.96 10.86 5.60
C PHE A 53 16.49 11.03 5.51
N LYS A 54 17.24 10.00 5.92
CA LYS A 54 18.72 10.04 5.95
C LYS A 54 19.38 9.33 4.76
N ALA A 55 18.60 8.60 3.98
CA ALA A 55 19.02 7.85 2.80
C ALA A 55 17.93 7.91 1.73
N ALA A 56 18.17 7.28 0.58
CA ALA A 56 17.19 7.16 -0.47
C ALA A 56 15.96 6.36 0.01
N ILE A 57 14.77 6.82 -0.35
CA ILE A 57 13.53 6.13 -0.06
C ILE A 57 13.34 5.01 -1.09
N PRO A 58 13.00 3.78 -0.67
CA PRO A 58 12.72 2.70 -1.60
C PRO A 58 11.47 2.99 -2.44
N SER A 59 11.30 2.26 -3.54
CA SER A 59 10.14 2.39 -4.41
C SER A 59 8.82 2.19 -3.65
N THR A 60 7.87 3.09 -3.87
CA THR A 60 6.49 3.02 -3.34
C THR A 60 5.52 2.38 -4.33
N ARG A 61 5.98 1.39 -5.07
CA ARG A 61 5.22 0.66 -6.11
C ARG A 61 5.04 -0.81 -5.73
N SER A 62 4.13 -1.47 -6.42
CA SER A 62 3.83 -2.90 -6.26
C SER A 62 3.32 -3.23 -4.85
N TRP A 63 4.09 -3.97 -4.07
CA TRP A 63 3.74 -4.40 -2.72
C TRP A 63 4.04 -3.37 -1.63
N ALA A 64 4.70 -2.29 -1.96
CA ALA A 64 4.98 -1.22 -1.01
C ALA A 64 3.75 -0.32 -0.83
N ALA A 65 3.59 0.20 0.37
CA ALA A 65 2.57 1.18 0.68
C ALA A 65 2.65 2.39 -0.27
N SER A 66 1.50 2.83 -0.78
CA SER A 66 1.41 3.98 -1.69
C SER A 66 1.71 5.30 -0.97
N PRO A 67 2.17 6.33 -1.68
CA PRO A 67 2.49 7.62 -1.09
C PRO A 67 1.36 8.24 -0.27
N ASP A 68 0.11 8.13 -0.71
CA ASP A 68 -1.05 8.66 0.01
C ASP A 68 -1.33 7.87 1.31
N LEU A 69 -1.17 6.54 1.30
CA LEU A 69 -1.23 5.74 2.52
C LEU A 69 -0.11 6.13 3.50
N LEU A 70 1.12 6.29 3.01
CA LEU A 70 2.26 6.70 3.82
C LEU A 70 2.03 8.10 4.44
N LEU A 71 1.48 9.03 3.69
CA LEU A 71 1.13 10.37 4.19
C LEU A 71 0.06 10.27 5.29
N THR A 72 -0.98 9.47 5.07
CA THR A 72 -2.04 9.20 6.06
C THR A 72 -1.46 8.61 7.36
N ILE A 73 -0.56 7.63 7.26
CA ILE A 73 0.14 7.07 8.43
C ILE A 73 0.91 8.17 9.17
N SER A 74 1.65 9.01 8.43
CA SER A 74 2.40 10.11 9.02
C SER A 74 1.49 11.08 9.79
N GLU A 75 0.37 11.47 9.19
CA GLU A 75 -0.61 12.38 9.81
C GLU A 75 -1.23 11.79 11.08
N ILE A 76 -1.65 10.51 11.02
CA ILE A 76 -2.22 9.81 12.18
C ILE A 76 -1.21 9.74 13.33
N VAL A 77 0.03 9.37 13.05
CA VAL A 77 1.07 9.24 14.07
C VAL A 77 1.41 10.61 14.67
N LYS A 78 1.59 11.63 13.84
CA LYS A 78 1.88 12.99 14.31
C LYS A 78 0.76 13.58 15.17
N LYS A 79 -0.50 13.35 14.78
CA LYS A 79 -1.68 13.85 15.48
C LYS A 79 -1.88 13.15 16.82
N ASN A 80 -1.80 11.82 16.85
CA ASN A 80 -2.17 11.02 18.01
C ASN A 80 -0.99 10.73 18.95
N LYS A 81 0.26 10.88 18.48
CA LYS A 81 1.49 10.62 19.24
C LYS A 81 1.45 9.26 19.96
N PRO A 82 1.20 8.15 19.26
CA PRO A 82 0.96 6.85 19.83
C PRO A 82 2.16 6.37 20.66
N ALA A 83 1.90 5.75 21.81
CA ALA A 83 2.92 5.09 22.60
C ALA A 83 3.34 3.76 21.95
N LEU A 84 2.37 3.05 21.36
CA LEU A 84 2.60 1.78 20.65
C LEU A 84 1.86 1.77 19.29
N VAL A 85 2.62 1.61 18.24
CA VAL A 85 2.12 1.26 16.89
C VAL A 85 2.41 -0.23 16.65
N VAL A 86 1.41 -0.97 16.21
CA VAL A 86 1.58 -2.34 15.70
C VAL A 86 1.29 -2.33 14.21
N GLU A 87 2.13 -3.02 13.45
CA GLU A 87 2.01 -3.10 12.00
C GLU A 87 2.07 -4.56 11.55
N LEU A 88 1.20 -4.93 10.63
CA LEU A 88 1.19 -6.21 9.94
C LEU A 88 1.60 -5.98 8.47
N GLY A 89 2.75 -6.51 8.09
CA GLY A 89 3.45 -6.23 6.83
C GLY A 89 4.49 -5.13 7.02
N SER A 90 5.77 -5.51 7.10
CA SER A 90 6.85 -4.56 7.35
C SER A 90 7.35 -3.90 6.07
N GLY A 91 7.88 -2.68 6.17
CA GLY A 91 8.45 -1.99 5.02
C GLY A 91 8.67 -0.49 5.19
N ILE A 92 8.43 0.24 4.12
CA ILE A 92 8.53 1.71 4.12
C ILE A 92 7.50 2.37 5.06
N SER A 93 6.36 1.76 5.29
CA SER A 93 5.34 2.20 6.25
C SER A 93 5.89 2.22 7.68
N THR A 94 6.67 1.20 8.05
CA THR A 94 7.42 1.13 9.32
C THR A 94 8.37 2.32 9.49
N LEU A 95 9.14 2.62 8.44
CA LEU A 95 10.04 3.77 8.43
C LEU A 95 9.28 5.09 8.61
N VAL A 96 8.20 5.27 7.86
CA VAL A 96 7.37 6.48 7.91
C VAL A 96 6.74 6.66 9.29
N ALA A 97 6.14 5.62 9.87
CA ALA A 97 5.57 5.67 11.20
C ALA A 97 6.61 6.08 12.26
N SER A 98 7.83 5.51 12.16
CA SER A 98 8.93 5.88 13.06
C SER A 98 9.38 7.33 12.89
N LYS A 99 9.61 7.77 11.65
CA LYS A 99 10.00 9.16 11.35
C LYS A 99 8.91 10.17 11.71
N SER A 100 7.66 9.74 11.80
CA SER A 100 6.53 10.58 12.22
C SER A 100 6.41 10.74 13.74
N GLY A 101 7.23 10.02 14.53
CA GLY A 101 7.33 10.21 15.97
C GLY A 101 6.61 9.14 16.81
N ALA A 102 6.30 7.98 16.26
CA ALA A 102 5.87 6.83 17.06
C ALA A 102 6.96 6.44 18.05
N ARG A 103 6.59 6.28 19.34
CA ARG A 103 7.57 5.98 20.40
C ARG A 103 8.11 4.56 20.33
N LYS A 104 7.22 3.61 20.10
CA LYS A 104 7.53 2.20 19.90
C LYS A 104 6.72 1.66 18.73
N ILE A 105 7.38 0.89 17.91
CA ILE A 105 6.73 0.18 16.79
C ILE A 105 7.07 -1.30 16.93
N VAL A 106 6.06 -2.16 16.81
CA VAL A 106 6.22 -3.59 16.58
C VAL A 106 5.69 -3.87 15.20
N SER A 107 6.59 -4.17 14.28
CA SER A 107 6.26 -4.46 12.88
C SER A 107 6.45 -5.95 12.62
N ILE A 108 5.43 -6.61 12.09
CA ILE A 108 5.35 -8.05 11.96
C ILE A 108 5.34 -8.39 10.47
N ASP A 109 6.24 -9.29 10.07
CA ASP A 109 6.33 -9.78 8.70
C ASP A 109 6.24 -11.30 8.66
N ASN A 110 5.68 -11.85 7.60
CA ASN A 110 5.65 -13.29 7.41
C ASN A 110 6.89 -13.85 6.68
N SER A 111 7.78 -12.98 6.23
CA SER A 111 8.96 -13.31 5.44
C SER A 111 10.24 -12.80 6.10
N ASP A 112 11.16 -13.71 6.42
CA ASP A 112 12.51 -13.36 6.90
C ASP A 112 13.23 -12.38 5.96
N ALA A 113 13.12 -12.62 4.65
CA ALA A 113 13.78 -11.80 3.64
C ALA A 113 13.24 -10.36 3.60
N TRP A 114 11.93 -10.16 3.77
CA TRP A 114 11.34 -8.83 3.82
C TRP A 114 11.61 -8.15 5.16
N GLY A 115 11.49 -8.87 6.27
CA GLY A 115 11.88 -8.35 7.59
C GLY A 115 13.33 -7.89 7.64
N ALA A 116 14.26 -8.67 7.07
CA ALA A 116 15.66 -8.28 6.97
C ALA A 116 15.88 -7.00 6.14
N LYS A 117 15.15 -6.85 5.01
CA LYS A 117 15.19 -5.61 4.21
C LYS A 117 14.66 -4.41 4.99
N THR A 118 13.60 -4.59 5.77
CA THR A 118 13.06 -3.53 6.63
C THR A 118 14.05 -3.13 7.70
N VAL A 119 14.71 -4.08 8.37
CA VAL A 119 15.77 -3.80 9.35
C VAL A 119 16.92 -3.02 8.72
N ALA A 120 17.38 -3.39 7.52
CA ALA A 120 18.41 -2.68 6.79
C ALA A 120 17.99 -1.23 6.47
N LEU A 121 16.76 -1.05 5.96
CA LEU A 121 16.18 0.26 5.67
C LEU A 121 16.15 1.16 6.92
N LEU A 122 15.67 0.63 8.05
CA LEU A 122 15.62 1.36 9.32
C LEU A 122 17.04 1.79 9.79
N LYS A 123 18.02 0.91 9.61
CA LYS A 123 19.42 1.21 9.95
C LYS A 123 20.00 2.34 9.09
N GLU A 124 19.79 2.30 7.77
CA GLU A 124 20.22 3.35 6.84
C GLU A 124 19.65 4.73 7.22
N HIS A 125 18.40 4.74 7.64
CA HIS A 125 17.73 5.96 8.09
C HIS A 125 17.95 6.31 9.56
N LYS A 126 18.88 5.61 10.27
CA LYS A 126 19.23 5.83 11.67
C LYS A 126 18.02 5.79 12.62
N VAL A 127 17.06 4.91 12.32
CA VAL A 127 15.87 4.69 13.13
C VAL A 127 16.18 3.76 14.31
N ARG A 128 15.58 4.04 15.45
CA ARG A 128 15.62 3.22 16.68
C ARG A 128 14.19 3.03 17.20
N GLY A 129 13.99 2.08 18.12
CA GLY A 129 12.69 1.87 18.78
C GLY A 129 11.69 1.06 17.94
N VAL A 130 12.16 0.37 16.91
CA VAL A 130 11.36 -0.54 16.08
C VAL A 130 11.78 -1.98 16.38
N ASP A 131 10.82 -2.82 16.69
CA ASP A 131 10.94 -4.26 16.86
C ASP A 131 10.31 -4.95 15.65
N VAL A 132 11.14 -5.50 14.75
CA VAL A 132 10.68 -6.25 13.58
C VAL A 132 10.65 -7.72 13.93
N ARG A 133 9.46 -8.31 13.91
CA ARG A 133 9.21 -9.72 14.28
C ARG A 133 8.80 -10.51 13.04
N ILE A 134 9.32 -11.73 12.95
CA ILE A 134 8.91 -12.69 11.93
C ILE A 134 7.84 -13.60 12.48
N ALA A 135 6.68 -13.59 11.82
CA ALA A 135 5.54 -14.43 12.17
C ALA A 135 5.05 -15.16 10.91
N PRO A 136 5.48 -16.38 10.66
CA PRO A 136 4.98 -17.20 9.55
C PRO A 136 3.45 -17.27 9.57
N LEU A 137 2.85 -17.30 8.39
CA LEU A 137 1.40 -17.45 8.29
C LEU A 137 0.98 -18.83 8.76
N LYS A 138 -0.11 -18.87 9.51
CA LYS A 138 -0.76 -20.10 9.98
C LYS A 138 -2.19 -20.18 9.46
N PRO A 139 -2.70 -21.39 9.16
CA PRO A 139 -4.09 -21.58 8.79
C PRO A 139 -5.00 -21.33 9.99
N TYR A 140 -6.12 -20.68 9.75
CA TYR A 140 -7.19 -20.43 10.70
C TYR A 140 -8.44 -21.27 10.37
N ALA A 141 -9.37 -21.39 11.31
CA ALA A 141 -10.56 -22.24 11.18
C ALA A 141 -11.48 -21.84 10.00
N ASN A 142 -11.41 -20.59 9.54
CA ASN A 142 -12.14 -20.09 8.36
C ASN A 142 -11.47 -20.44 7.02
N GLY A 143 -10.35 -21.19 7.04
CA GLY A 143 -9.59 -21.57 5.84
C GLY A 143 -8.61 -20.51 5.34
N SER A 144 -8.55 -19.34 5.99
CA SER A 144 -7.60 -18.29 5.65
C SER A 144 -6.25 -18.52 6.34
N GLU A 145 -5.18 -17.97 5.75
CA GLU A 145 -3.86 -17.89 6.40
C GLU A 145 -3.66 -16.48 6.97
N TRP A 146 -3.17 -16.41 8.20
CA TRP A 146 -2.87 -15.14 8.88
C TRP A 146 -1.61 -15.23 9.74
N TYR A 147 -1.11 -14.10 10.18
CA TYR A 147 0.04 -14.03 11.09
C TYR A 147 -0.19 -14.82 12.36
N ASP A 148 0.86 -15.49 12.85
CA ASP A 148 0.80 -16.19 14.12
C ASP A 148 0.56 -15.21 15.27
N VAL A 149 -0.57 -15.38 15.98
CA VAL A 149 -0.95 -14.53 17.11
C VAL A 149 0.07 -14.56 18.26
N GLU A 150 0.91 -15.60 18.36
CA GLU A 150 1.97 -15.67 19.34
C GLU A 150 2.97 -14.51 19.22
N ALA A 151 3.14 -13.97 18.00
CA ALA A 151 4.03 -12.85 17.73
C ALA A 151 3.58 -11.52 18.38
N ILE A 152 2.32 -11.43 18.79
CA ILE A 152 1.71 -10.21 19.36
C ILE A 152 1.11 -10.40 20.75
N LYS A 153 1.13 -11.60 21.32
CA LYS A 153 0.46 -11.91 22.59
C LYS A 153 0.97 -11.10 23.80
N ASP A 154 2.21 -10.64 23.73
CA ASP A 154 2.83 -9.78 24.76
C ASP A 154 2.42 -8.33 24.67
N LEU A 155 1.79 -7.92 23.55
CA LEU A 155 1.43 -6.54 23.31
C LEU A 155 0.11 -6.19 23.99
N LYS A 156 0.11 -5.05 24.66
CA LYS A 156 -1.05 -4.50 25.35
C LYS A 156 -1.21 -3.03 24.99
N LYS A 157 -2.45 -2.55 24.97
CA LYS A 157 -2.78 -1.13 24.71
C LYS A 157 -2.17 -0.61 23.41
N ILE A 158 -2.54 -1.26 22.30
CA ILE A 158 -2.17 -0.82 20.96
C ILE A 158 -2.94 0.48 20.67
N ASP A 159 -2.22 1.57 20.38
CA ASP A 159 -2.82 2.86 20.06
C ASP A 159 -3.14 3.00 18.57
N VAL A 160 -2.29 2.45 17.71
CA VAL A 160 -2.48 2.43 16.25
C VAL A 160 -2.13 1.06 15.70
N LEU A 161 -3.02 0.50 14.89
CA LEU A 161 -2.81 -0.73 14.15
C LEU A 161 -2.79 -0.40 12.65
N ILE A 162 -1.69 -0.78 11.99
CA ILE A 162 -1.53 -0.69 10.54
C ILE A 162 -1.61 -2.11 9.97
N ILE A 163 -2.50 -2.33 9.00
CA ILE A 163 -2.66 -3.62 8.33
C ILE A 163 -2.35 -3.42 6.85
N ASP A 164 -1.14 -3.79 6.43
CA ASP A 164 -0.65 -3.71 5.04
C ASP A 164 -0.14 -5.08 4.52
N GLY A 165 -0.49 -6.13 5.21
CA GLY A 165 -0.16 -7.53 4.89
C GLY A 165 -1.14 -8.49 5.55
N PRO A 166 -1.07 -9.77 5.26
CA PRO A 166 -0.20 -10.42 4.27
C PRO A 166 -0.62 -10.12 2.82
N PRO A 167 0.24 -10.43 1.82
CA PRO A 167 -0.11 -10.24 0.41
C PRO A 167 -1.44 -10.88 0.05
N GLY A 168 -2.33 -10.16 -0.68
CA GLY A 168 -3.68 -10.63 -1.00
C GLY A 168 -3.75 -11.90 -1.83
N SER A 169 -2.65 -12.36 -2.43
CA SER A 169 -2.52 -13.69 -3.04
C SER A 169 -2.53 -14.83 -2.00
N ARG A 170 -2.21 -14.52 -0.74
CA ARG A 170 -2.21 -15.48 0.38
C ARG A 170 -3.51 -15.45 1.17
N ASN A 171 -4.19 -14.32 1.19
CA ASN A 171 -5.48 -14.19 1.84
C ASN A 171 -6.36 -13.15 1.12
N PRO A 172 -7.06 -13.54 0.04
CA PRO A 172 -7.89 -12.65 -0.76
C PRO A 172 -9.04 -12.00 0.04
N GLU A 173 -9.49 -12.64 1.12
CA GLU A 173 -10.63 -12.19 1.94
C GLU A 173 -10.22 -11.26 3.09
N ALA A 174 -8.93 -11.05 3.31
CA ALA A 174 -8.42 -10.17 4.37
C ALA A 174 -8.39 -8.68 3.98
N ARG A 175 -8.94 -8.32 2.80
CA ARG A 175 -8.90 -6.94 2.26
C ARG A 175 -10.29 -6.38 2.11
#